data_86caf30edc3f9a49b49f75ef14314230
#
_entry.id   86caf30edc3f9a49b49f75ef14314230
#
_cell.length_a   1.000
_cell.length_b   1.000
_cell.length_c   1.000
_cell.angle_alpha   90.00
_cell.angle_beta   90.00
_cell.angle_gamma   90.00
#
_symmetry.space_group_name_H-M   'P 1'
#
loop_
_entity.id
_entity.type
_entity.pdbx_description
1 polymer ?
#
loop_
_entity_poly.entity_id
_entity_poly.type
_entity_poly.pdbx_seq_one_letter_code
_entity_poly.pdbx_strand_id
1 'polypeptide(L)'
;MHFIAKQELFDKKLIGYLARKIDAIPVTREGNDIKAVMTALKYLKNGEKISIFPEGTRNRTDADLLPLKGGAALFAIRAKAPIYPVMMDGKTRLFRRTRIVVGDPIDLTEFYDRKMTAEDYAKAEEIIRDKMLEIIHGFQAERAAKAEKNKKKK
;
A
#
# COMPACT_ATOMS: atom_id res chain seq x y z
N MET A 1 -13.17 -6.96 -0.77
CA MET A 1 -11.83 -6.34 -0.64
C MET A 1 -11.21 -6.87 0.63
N HIS A 2 -10.02 -7.45 0.54
CA HIS A 2 -9.32 -8.09 1.65
C HIS A 2 -8.13 -7.24 2.09
N PHE A 3 -7.77 -7.33 3.35
CA PHE A 3 -6.63 -6.60 3.91
C PHE A 3 -5.54 -7.58 4.32
N ILE A 4 -4.29 -7.27 4.05
CA ILE A 4 -3.18 -8.02 4.63
C ILE A 4 -2.90 -7.45 6.02
N ALA A 5 -2.96 -8.30 7.05
CA ALA A 5 -2.83 -7.88 8.43
C ALA A 5 -1.90 -8.84 9.20
N LYS A 6 -1.19 -8.30 10.20
CA LYS A 6 -0.29 -9.09 11.03
C LYS A 6 -1.04 -10.16 11.82
N GLN A 7 -0.45 -11.36 11.90
CA GLN A 7 -1.01 -12.50 12.66
C GLN A 7 -1.38 -12.11 14.11
N GLU A 8 -0.55 -11.32 14.78
CA GLU A 8 -0.78 -10.93 16.17
C GLU A 8 -2.06 -10.09 16.39
N LEU A 9 -2.64 -9.54 15.32
CA LEU A 9 -3.93 -8.85 15.41
C LEU A 9 -5.09 -9.83 15.55
N PHE A 10 -4.96 -11.03 15.00
CA PHE A 10 -5.99 -12.06 15.07
C PHE A 10 -6.07 -12.73 16.46
N ASP A 11 -5.01 -12.62 17.27
CA ASP A 11 -4.95 -13.15 18.63
C ASP A 11 -5.74 -12.29 19.62
N LYS A 12 -6.01 -11.04 19.27
CA LYS A 12 -6.82 -10.12 20.09
C LYS A 12 -8.31 -10.37 19.87
N LYS A 13 -9.06 -10.66 20.95
CA LYS A 13 -10.49 -11.06 20.91
C LYS A 13 -11.33 -10.17 19.97
N LEU A 14 -11.38 -8.86 20.21
CA LEU A 14 -12.21 -7.93 19.43
C LEU A 14 -11.62 -7.65 18.05
N ILE A 15 -10.33 -7.35 17.96
CA ILE A 15 -9.67 -7.02 16.69
C ILE A 15 -9.63 -8.25 15.79
N GLY A 16 -9.32 -9.43 16.34
CA GLY A 16 -9.31 -10.68 15.58
C GLY A 16 -10.70 -11.08 15.07
N TYR A 17 -11.75 -10.81 15.83
CA TYR A 17 -13.12 -10.99 15.36
C TYR A 17 -13.41 -10.08 14.15
N LEU A 18 -13.07 -8.79 14.25
CA LEU A 18 -13.25 -7.83 13.16
C LEU A 18 -12.40 -8.18 11.94
N ALA A 19 -11.13 -8.55 12.15
CA ALA A 19 -10.23 -8.95 11.06
C ALA A 19 -10.77 -10.15 10.28
N ARG A 20 -11.32 -11.14 10.98
CA ARG A 20 -11.99 -12.28 10.33
C ARG A 20 -13.26 -11.88 9.58
N LYS A 21 -14.04 -10.95 10.12
CA LYS A 21 -15.26 -10.44 9.46
C LYS A 21 -15.02 -9.74 8.13
N ILE A 22 -13.85 -9.11 7.97
CA ILE A 22 -13.44 -8.44 6.73
C ILE A 22 -12.54 -9.32 5.86
N ASP A 23 -12.48 -10.62 6.12
CA ASP A 23 -11.64 -11.61 5.43
C ASP A 23 -10.19 -11.15 5.28
N ALA A 24 -9.63 -10.59 6.36
CA ALA A 24 -8.24 -10.16 6.35
C ALA A 24 -7.31 -11.38 6.28
N ILE A 25 -6.25 -11.27 5.49
CA ILE A 25 -5.24 -12.31 5.30
C ILE A 25 -4.17 -12.15 6.36
N PRO A 26 -4.02 -13.12 7.29
CA PRO A 26 -2.97 -13.07 8.30
C PRO A 26 -1.59 -13.28 7.67
N VAL A 27 -0.61 -12.50 8.09
CA VAL A 27 0.80 -12.65 7.69
C VAL A 27 1.70 -12.66 8.92
N THR A 28 2.67 -13.57 8.93
CA THR A 28 3.71 -13.62 9.96
C THR A 28 4.86 -12.67 9.63
N ARG A 29 5.68 -12.30 10.62
CA ARG A 29 6.81 -11.37 10.41
C ARG A 29 8.00 -12.00 9.71
N GLU A 30 8.08 -13.31 9.68
CA GLU A 30 9.24 -14.06 9.20
C GLU A 30 9.36 -14.10 7.66
N GLY A 31 8.49 -13.38 6.95
CA GLY A 31 8.68 -13.04 5.53
C GLY A 31 8.38 -14.15 4.51
N ASN A 32 8.23 -15.40 4.93
CA ASN A 32 8.00 -16.55 4.05
C ASN A 32 6.62 -17.18 4.23
N ASP A 33 5.59 -16.37 4.43
CA ASP A 33 4.23 -16.89 4.55
C ASP A 33 3.64 -17.25 3.17
N ILE A 34 4.09 -18.39 2.63
CA ILE A 34 3.65 -18.91 1.34
C ILE A 34 2.11 -19.04 1.31
N LYS A 35 1.50 -19.42 2.42
CA LYS A 35 0.04 -19.60 2.51
C LYS A 35 -0.68 -18.25 2.35
N ALA A 36 -0.20 -17.20 2.99
CA ALA A 36 -0.76 -15.85 2.82
C ALA A 36 -0.60 -15.34 1.39
N VAL A 37 0.58 -15.55 0.78
CA VAL A 37 0.85 -15.18 -0.61
C VAL A 37 -0.09 -15.93 -1.55
N MET A 38 -0.24 -17.23 -1.41
CA MET A 38 -1.14 -18.04 -2.26
C MET A 38 -2.60 -17.63 -2.09
N THR A 39 -3.02 -17.32 -0.87
CA THR A 39 -4.38 -16.84 -0.59
C THR A 39 -4.63 -15.49 -1.26
N ALA A 40 -3.70 -14.55 -1.13
CA ALA A 40 -3.78 -13.24 -1.79
C ALA A 40 -3.87 -13.38 -3.31
N LEU A 41 -2.99 -14.19 -3.92
CA LEU A 41 -3.02 -14.45 -5.36
C LEU A 41 -4.32 -15.10 -5.83
N LYS A 42 -4.90 -15.99 -5.02
CA LYS A 42 -6.20 -16.61 -5.33
C LYS A 42 -7.30 -15.54 -5.39
N TYR A 43 -7.39 -14.66 -4.41
CA TYR A 43 -8.38 -13.58 -4.42
C TYR A 43 -8.20 -12.64 -5.62
N LEU A 44 -6.98 -12.22 -5.91
CA LEU A 44 -6.71 -11.35 -7.06
C LEU A 44 -7.09 -12.02 -8.40
N LYS A 45 -6.77 -13.31 -8.58
CA LYS A 45 -7.15 -14.06 -9.78
C LYS A 45 -8.65 -14.25 -9.94
N ASN A 46 -9.40 -14.22 -8.84
CA ASN A 46 -10.87 -14.23 -8.85
C ASN A 46 -11.48 -12.85 -9.10
N GLY A 47 -10.67 -11.82 -9.41
CA GLY A 47 -11.15 -10.45 -9.64
C GLY A 47 -11.43 -9.68 -8.35
N GLU A 48 -11.05 -10.21 -7.19
CA GLU A 48 -11.22 -9.55 -5.91
C GLU A 48 -10.09 -8.55 -5.65
N LYS A 49 -10.30 -7.63 -4.72
CA LYS A 49 -9.36 -6.55 -4.42
C LYS A 49 -8.62 -6.82 -3.12
N ILE A 50 -7.32 -6.54 -3.10
CA ILE A 50 -6.48 -6.62 -1.90
C ILE A 50 -5.94 -5.23 -1.56
N SER A 51 -6.02 -4.85 -0.29
CA SER A 51 -5.37 -3.68 0.26
C SER A 51 -4.12 -4.11 1.02
N ILE A 52 -2.99 -3.49 0.67
CA ILE A 52 -1.69 -3.76 1.28
C ILE A 52 -1.02 -2.45 1.68
N PHE A 53 -0.35 -2.45 2.83
CA PHE A 53 0.58 -1.41 3.21
C PHE A 53 1.97 -1.82 2.73
N PRO A 54 2.50 -1.25 1.64
CA PRO A 54 3.70 -1.80 0.99
C PRO A 54 4.97 -1.65 1.83
N GLU A 55 5.00 -0.72 2.77
CA GLU A 55 6.08 -0.57 3.76
C GLU A 55 6.12 -1.71 4.80
N GLY A 56 5.03 -2.48 4.93
CA GLY A 56 4.91 -3.58 5.90
C GLY A 56 4.97 -3.16 7.37
N THR A 57 5.13 -1.87 7.64
CA THR A 57 5.18 -1.29 8.98
C THR A 57 4.63 0.12 8.98
N ARG A 58 4.37 0.66 10.19
CA ARG A 58 3.99 2.07 10.32
C ARG A 58 5.25 2.93 10.21
N ASN A 59 5.24 3.91 9.32
CA ASN A 59 6.28 4.93 9.28
C ASN A 59 6.18 5.82 10.55
N ARG A 60 7.25 5.84 11.33
CA ARG A 60 7.40 6.66 12.54
C ARG A 60 8.55 7.65 12.42
N THR A 61 9.12 7.76 11.23
CA THR A 61 10.22 8.67 10.90
C THR A 61 9.68 9.91 10.17
N ASP A 62 10.57 10.82 9.84
CA ASP A 62 10.24 11.99 9.02
C ASP A 62 10.39 11.71 7.51
N ALA A 63 10.71 10.49 7.13
CA ALA A 63 10.75 10.10 5.72
C ALA A 63 9.33 10.08 5.13
N ASP A 64 9.19 10.56 3.90
CA ASP A 64 7.91 10.58 3.20
C ASP A 64 7.37 9.17 2.97
N LEU A 65 8.25 8.20 2.70
CA LEU A 65 7.94 6.80 2.47
C LEU A 65 9.13 5.93 2.88
N LEU A 66 8.87 4.85 3.62
CA LEU A 66 9.88 3.83 3.93
C LEU A 66 10.15 2.92 2.73
N PRO A 67 11.24 2.14 2.73
CA PRO A 67 11.47 1.11 1.72
C PRO A 67 10.29 0.13 1.64
N LEU A 68 9.90 -0.22 0.43
CA LEU A 68 8.82 -1.19 0.19
C LEU A 68 9.32 -2.62 0.48
N LYS A 69 8.38 -3.53 0.77
CA LYS A 69 8.65 -4.91 1.19
C LYS A 69 8.43 -5.97 0.10
N GLY A 70 8.38 -5.60 -1.17
CA GLY A 70 8.25 -6.52 -2.30
C GLY A 70 6.86 -7.10 -2.56
N GLY A 71 5.99 -7.05 -1.59
CA GLY A 71 4.68 -7.70 -1.70
C GLY A 71 3.77 -7.10 -2.77
N ALA A 72 3.79 -5.78 -2.94
CA ALA A 72 2.92 -5.11 -3.90
C ALA A 72 3.28 -5.49 -5.34
N ALA A 73 4.55 -5.43 -5.70
CA ALA A 73 5.05 -5.83 -7.02
C ALA A 73 4.79 -7.32 -7.27
N LEU A 74 5.07 -8.18 -6.28
CA LEU A 74 4.85 -9.61 -6.38
C LEU A 74 3.39 -9.95 -6.73
N PHE A 75 2.45 -9.37 -5.99
CA PHE A 75 1.02 -9.65 -6.18
C PHE A 75 0.52 -9.12 -7.52
N ALA A 76 0.87 -7.89 -7.88
CA ALA A 76 0.45 -7.28 -9.13
C ALA A 76 0.94 -8.08 -10.35
N ILE A 77 2.23 -8.42 -10.38
CA ILE A 77 2.84 -9.12 -11.50
C ILE A 77 2.31 -10.55 -11.61
N ARG A 78 2.26 -11.29 -10.49
CA ARG A 78 1.81 -12.68 -10.48
C ARG A 78 0.32 -12.86 -10.78
N ALA A 79 -0.51 -11.88 -10.42
CA ALA A 79 -1.94 -11.91 -10.69
C ALA A 79 -2.33 -11.09 -11.93
N LYS A 80 -1.40 -10.37 -12.56
CA LYS A 80 -1.66 -9.39 -13.62
C LYS A 80 -2.74 -8.38 -13.21
N ALA A 81 -2.69 -7.94 -11.95
CA ALA A 81 -3.66 -7.06 -11.35
C ALA A 81 -3.12 -5.61 -11.32
N PRO A 82 -3.91 -4.60 -11.69
CA PRO A 82 -3.50 -3.21 -11.61
C PRO A 82 -3.31 -2.78 -10.15
N ILE A 83 -2.32 -1.91 -9.92
CA ILE A 83 -2.10 -1.26 -8.62
C ILE A 83 -2.66 0.15 -8.66
N TYR A 84 -3.49 0.49 -7.67
CA TYR A 84 -3.94 1.85 -7.42
C TYR A 84 -3.29 2.35 -6.14
N PRO A 85 -2.38 3.34 -6.19
CA PRO A 85 -1.79 3.92 -5.01
C PRO A 85 -2.86 4.73 -4.26
N VAL A 86 -3.01 4.47 -2.97
CA VAL A 86 -3.96 5.19 -2.11
C VAL A 86 -3.19 5.87 -0.99
N MET A 87 -3.21 7.19 -0.98
CA MET A 87 -2.43 8.00 -0.04
C MET A 87 -3.34 8.86 0.85
N MET A 88 -2.95 8.97 2.11
CA MET A 88 -3.61 9.85 3.08
C MET A 88 -2.82 11.16 3.24
N ASP A 89 -3.49 12.29 3.05
CA ASP A 89 -2.89 13.60 3.21
C ASP A 89 -2.81 13.97 4.70
N GLY A 90 -1.67 13.65 5.31
CA GLY A 90 -1.32 13.98 6.68
C GLY A 90 -1.73 12.95 7.73
N LYS A 91 -1.51 13.32 8.99
CA LYS A 91 -1.81 12.46 10.14
C LYS A 91 -3.31 12.42 10.41
N THR A 92 -3.88 11.23 10.49
CA THR A 92 -5.27 11.03 10.93
C THR A 92 -5.45 11.56 12.35
N ARG A 93 -6.46 12.40 12.57
CA ARG A 93 -6.82 12.94 13.88
C ARG A 93 -8.29 12.64 14.17
N LEU A 94 -8.59 12.28 15.40
CA LEU A 94 -9.97 12.09 15.85
C LEU A 94 -10.81 13.36 15.61
N PHE A 95 -11.99 13.20 15.06
CA PHE A 95 -12.94 14.29 14.71
C PHE A 95 -12.44 15.28 13.64
N ARG A 96 -11.40 14.96 12.88
CA ARG A 96 -10.96 15.75 11.72
C ARG A 96 -11.08 14.97 10.43
N ARG A 97 -11.46 15.66 9.35
CA ARG A 97 -11.50 15.06 8.01
C ARG A 97 -10.08 14.77 7.56
N THR A 98 -9.84 13.53 7.12
CA THR A 98 -8.61 13.11 6.45
C THR A 98 -8.90 13.06 4.95
N ARG A 99 -8.08 13.71 4.16
CA ARG A 99 -8.14 13.61 2.70
C ARG A 99 -7.46 12.31 2.29
N ILE A 100 -8.15 11.53 1.48
CA ILE A 100 -7.61 10.33 0.84
C ILE A 100 -7.61 10.60 -0.66
N VAL A 101 -6.50 10.29 -1.31
CA VAL A 101 -6.36 10.39 -2.76
C VAL A 101 -6.00 9.03 -3.31
N VAL A 102 -6.71 8.65 -4.34
CA VAL A 102 -6.41 7.47 -5.15
C VAL A 102 -5.73 7.98 -6.40
N GLY A 103 -4.52 7.52 -6.66
CA GLY A 103 -3.78 7.83 -7.88
C GLY A 103 -4.19 6.96 -9.05
N ASP A 104 -3.64 7.26 -10.21
CA ASP A 104 -3.83 6.49 -11.42
C ASP A 104 -3.23 5.08 -11.27
N PRO A 105 -3.74 4.09 -12.05
CA PRO A 105 -3.20 2.75 -12.03
C PRO A 105 -1.74 2.76 -12.47
N ILE A 106 -0.91 2.04 -11.74
CA ILE A 106 0.52 1.88 -12.05
C ILE A 106 0.66 0.77 -13.07
N ASP A 107 1.25 1.09 -14.22
CA ASP A 107 1.52 0.11 -15.29
C ASP A 107 2.76 -0.71 -14.95
N LEU A 108 2.57 -2.03 -14.84
CA LEU A 108 3.62 -3.02 -14.65
C LEU A 108 3.58 -4.11 -15.73
N THR A 109 2.94 -3.84 -16.88
CA THR A 109 2.74 -4.83 -17.95
C THR A 109 4.05 -5.31 -18.55
N GLU A 110 5.12 -4.50 -18.53
CA GLU A 110 6.46 -4.89 -18.98
C GLU A 110 7.04 -6.09 -18.21
N PHE A 111 6.53 -6.37 -16.99
CA PHE A 111 6.97 -7.47 -16.14
C PHE A 111 6.09 -8.73 -16.27
N TYR A 112 5.03 -8.69 -17.06
CA TYR A 112 4.12 -9.81 -17.22
C TYR A 112 4.71 -10.89 -18.15
N ASP A 113 4.26 -12.13 -17.95
CA ASP A 113 4.56 -13.27 -18.84
C ASP A 113 6.04 -13.58 -19.09
N ARG A 114 6.92 -13.13 -18.20
CA ARG A 114 8.35 -13.42 -18.28
C ARG A 114 8.89 -14.01 -16.97
N LYS A 115 10.06 -14.63 -17.05
CA LYS A 115 10.77 -15.09 -15.85
C LYS A 115 11.34 -13.86 -15.12
N MET A 116 10.88 -13.65 -13.91
CA MET A 116 11.28 -12.52 -13.07
C MET A 116 12.54 -12.82 -12.28
N THR A 117 13.48 -11.93 -12.29
CA THR A 117 14.68 -11.90 -11.42
C THR A 117 14.41 -11.05 -10.17
N ALA A 118 15.31 -11.11 -9.19
CA ALA A 118 15.25 -10.21 -8.03
C ALA A 118 15.35 -8.73 -8.43
N GLU A 119 16.18 -8.43 -9.43
CA GLU A 119 16.36 -7.08 -9.98
C GLU A 119 15.09 -6.56 -10.65
N ASP A 120 14.37 -7.42 -11.39
CA ASP A 120 13.09 -7.05 -11.99
C ASP A 120 12.05 -6.68 -10.93
N TYR A 121 11.98 -7.45 -9.83
CA TYR A 121 11.10 -7.10 -8.72
C TYR A 121 11.50 -5.79 -8.05
N ALA A 122 12.80 -5.55 -7.85
CA ALA A 122 13.31 -4.29 -7.29
C ALA A 122 12.94 -3.10 -8.19
N LYS A 123 13.10 -3.24 -9.51
CA LYS A 123 12.71 -2.20 -10.47
C LYS A 123 11.20 -1.93 -10.45
N ALA A 124 10.38 -2.97 -10.38
CA ALA A 124 8.93 -2.80 -10.27
C ALA A 124 8.53 -2.08 -8.97
N GLU A 125 9.22 -2.35 -7.86
CA GLU A 125 9.01 -1.64 -6.60
C GLU A 125 9.42 -0.19 -6.65
N GLU A 126 10.50 0.13 -7.34
CA GLU A 126 10.94 1.51 -7.56
C GLU A 126 9.88 2.30 -8.31
N ILE A 127 9.31 1.73 -9.40
CA ILE A 127 8.19 2.35 -10.13
C ILE A 127 7.00 2.61 -9.20
N ILE A 128 6.62 1.63 -8.37
CA ILE A 128 5.52 1.80 -7.40
C ILE A 128 5.85 2.92 -6.40
N ARG A 129 7.06 2.91 -5.87
CA ARG A 129 7.54 3.89 -4.90
C ARG A 129 7.51 5.29 -5.46
N ASP A 130 7.99 5.50 -6.68
CA ASP A 130 8.06 6.81 -7.33
C ASP A 130 6.65 7.37 -7.56
N LYS A 131 5.72 6.55 -8.01
CA LYS A 131 4.31 6.96 -8.15
C LYS A 131 3.66 7.34 -6.83
N MET A 132 3.98 6.65 -5.74
CA MET A 132 3.51 7.01 -4.40
C MET A 132 4.12 8.34 -3.94
N LEU A 133 5.41 8.57 -4.17
CA LEU A 133 6.09 9.81 -3.84
C LEU A 133 5.56 11.00 -4.64
N GLU A 134 5.26 10.85 -5.92
CA GLU A 134 4.60 11.88 -6.74
C GLU A 134 3.33 12.42 -6.06
N ILE A 135 2.47 11.53 -5.53
CA ILE A 135 1.24 11.91 -4.84
C ILE A 135 1.55 12.64 -3.52
N ILE A 136 2.51 12.15 -2.75
CA ILE A 136 2.92 12.77 -1.47
C ILE A 136 3.45 14.19 -1.72
N HIS A 137 4.33 14.36 -2.69
CA HIS A 137 4.91 15.66 -3.05
C HIS A 137 3.82 16.62 -3.56
N GLY A 138 2.83 16.12 -4.29
CA GLY A 138 1.64 16.90 -4.67
C GLY A 138 0.91 17.48 -3.45
N PHE A 139 0.69 16.70 -2.39
CA PHE A 139 0.09 17.21 -1.15
C PHE A 139 0.96 18.27 -0.48
N GLN A 140 2.26 18.06 -0.44
CA GLN A 140 3.20 19.01 0.18
C GLN A 140 3.18 20.35 -0.56
N ALA A 141 3.21 20.33 -1.89
CA ALA A 141 3.13 21.50 -2.74
C ALA A 141 1.81 22.28 -2.55
N GLU A 142 0.67 21.57 -2.53
CA GLU A 142 -0.64 22.19 -2.29
C GLU A 142 -0.73 22.86 -0.90
N ARG A 143 -0.15 22.24 0.12
CA ARG A 143 -0.12 22.81 1.48
C ARG A 143 0.75 24.07 1.55
N ALA A 144 1.92 24.03 0.91
CA ALA A 144 2.82 25.18 0.83
C ALA A 144 2.11 26.37 0.15
N ALA A 145 1.48 26.14 -1.00
CA ALA A 145 0.74 27.17 -1.73
C ALA A 145 -0.43 27.77 -0.91
N LYS A 146 -1.16 26.91 -0.16
CA LYS A 146 -2.24 27.39 0.73
C LYS A 146 -1.70 28.23 1.89
N ALA A 147 -0.55 27.84 2.47
CA ALA A 147 0.08 28.58 3.55
C ALA A 147 0.54 29.99 3.10
N GLU A 148 1.12 30.09 1.90
CA GLU A 148 1.52 31.39 1.31
C GLU A 148 0.33 32.31 1.05
N LYS A 149 -0.76 31.77 0.47
CA LYS A 149 -1.99 32.55 0.23
C LYS A 149 -2.58 33.08 1.52
N ASN A 150 -2.51 32.35 2.62
CA ASN A 150 -3.02 32.78 3.91
C ASN A 150 -2.14 33.85 4.58
N LYS A 151 -0.82 33.82 4.34
CA LYS A 151 0.10 34.85 4.81
C LYS A 151 -0.11 36.20 4.10
N LYS A 152 -0.46 36.19 2.81
CA LYS A 152 -0.73 37.39 2.01
C LYS A 152 -2.08 38.06 2.31
N LYS A 153 -2.98 37.37 3.04
CA LYS A 153 -4.31 37.87 3.42
C LYS A 153 -4.36 38.47 4.84
N LYS A 154 -3.26 38.39 5.59
CA LYS A 154 -3.07 39.01 6.90
C LYS A 154 -2.18 40.26 6.78
#